data_c275ca526f936d39191e6a734fbaa362
#
_entry.id   c275ca526f936d39191e6a734fbaa362
#
_cell.length_a   1.000
_cell.length_b   1.000
_cell.length_c   1.000
_cell.angle_alpha   90.00
_cell.angle_beta   90.00
_cell.angle_gamma   90.00
#
_symmetry.space_group_name_H-M   'P 1'
#
loop_
_entity.id
_entity.type
_entity.pdbx_description
1 polymer ?
#
loop_
_entity_poly.entity_id
_entity_poly.type
_entity_poly.pdbx_seq_one_letter_code
_entity_poly.pdbx_strand_id
1 'polypeptide(L)'
;MHPAKSIIAFTTLSGLGFGLLAWLGSGLADFSGWVGFTFHAIGLLLASGGLLFSTFHLGHPERALRAFTQWRSSWLSREAWAAASALSLMSLHALSVLNGTPVQALGLAGAALSLATVFTTSMIYAQLKTVPRWHSWATPALFMALALGGGALLAAQTTAAAPLLAAAAALQLIWWMQGDRAFRQSDTTLATATRLTPGTVRAFEPPHTGTNYLMQEMVFRVGRRHARRLRGQRRNAPHDEAP
;
A
#
# COMPACT_ATOMS: atom_id res chain seq x y z
N MET A 1 6.86 -12.17 14.20
CA MET A 1 6.15 -10.88 14.09
C MET A 1 5.26 -10.98 12.87
N HIS A 2 3.95 -10.75 13.03
CA HIS A 2 2.99 -10.91 11.95
C HIS A 2 2.58 -9.54 11.43
N PRO A 3 2.58 -9.30 10.09
CA PRO A 3 2.04 -8.07 9.53
C PRO A 3 0.55 -7.96 9.90
N ALA A 4 0.06 -6.73 10.06
CA ALA A 4 -1.36 -6.53 10.37
C ALA A 4 -2.20 -7.10 9.23
N LYS A 5 -2.98 -8.11 9.54
CA LYS A 5 -3.85 -8.80 8.56
C LYS A 5 -4.79 -7.82 7.84
N SER A 6 -5.25 -6.79 8.56
CA SER A 6 -6.12 -5.74 7.99
C SER A 6 -5.44 -4.93 6.88
N ILE A 7 -4.14 -4.62 7.01
CA ILE A 7 -3.40 -3.88 5.97
C ILE A 7 -3.19 -4.75 4.73
N ILE A 8 -2.88 -6.05 4.91
CA ILE A 8 -2.77 -6.98 3.79
C ILE A 8 -4.10 -7.10 3.07
N ALA A 9 -5.19 -7.34 3.81
CA ALA A 9 -6.53 -7.43 3.25
C ALA A 9 -6.92 -6.13 2.51
N PHE A 10 -6.66 -4.97 3.13
CA PHE A 10 -6.91 -3.66 2.52
C PHE A 10 -6.20 -3.54 1.16
N THR A 11 -4.88 -3.65 1.14
CA THR A 11 -4.11 -3.40 -0.09
C THR A 11 -4.38 -4.42 -1.19
N THR A 12 -4.61 -5.68 -0.82
CA THR A 12 -4.91 -6.74 -1.79
C THR A 12 -6.30 -6.59 -2.38
N LEU A 13 -7.34 -6.48 -1.52
CA LEU A 13 -8.72 -6.43 -1.99
C LEU A 13 -9.00 -5.12 -2.74
N SER A 14 -8.58 -3.97 -2.19
CA SER A 14 -8.79 -2.69 -2.88
C SER A 14 -8.01 -2.62 -4.19
N GLY A 15 -6.76 -3.10 -4.22
CA GLY A 15 -5.94 -3.14 -5.43
C GLY A 15 -6.58 -3.99 -6.53
N LEU A 16 -7.06 -5.20 -6.21
CA LEU A 16 -7.77 -6.07 -7.14
C LEU A 16 -9.11 -5.45 -7.60
N GLY A 17 -9.87 -4.87 -6.67
CA GLY A 17 -11.15 -4.24 -6.96
C GLY A 17 -11.02 -3.05 -7.90
N PHE A 18 -10.16 -2.08 -7.58
CA PHE A 18 -9.91 -0.92 -8.44
C PHE A 18 -9.24 -1.32 -9.76
N GLY A 19 -8.37 -2.33 -9.75
CA GLY A 19 -7.80 -2.90 -10.98
C GLY A 19 -8.87 -3.47 -11.90
N LEU A 20 -9.81 -4.27 -11.38
CA LEU A 20 -10.93 -4.80 -12.15
C LEU A 20 -11.81 -3.67 -12.68
N LEU A 21 -12.18 -2.69 -11.84
CA LEU A 21 -12.98 -1.54 -12.25
C LEU A 21 -12.30 -0.72 -13.36
N ALA A 22 -10.97 -0.61 -13.34
CA ALA A 22 -10.22 0.06 -14.40
C ALA A 22 -10.35 -0.66 -15.74
N TRP A 23 -10.29 -1.99 -15.77
CA TRP A 23 -10.48 -2.78 -17.00
C TRP A 23 -11.91 -2.67 -17.53
N LEU A 24 -12.91 -2.78 -16.65
CA LEU A 24 -14.33 -2.67 -17.04
C LEU A 24 -14.68 -1.28 -17.58
N GLY A 25 -14.23 -0.23 -16.86
CA GLY A 25 -14.53 1.15 -17.24
C GLY A 25 -13.79 1.62 -18.49
N SER A 26 -12.61 1.03 -18.81
CA SER A 26 -11.89 1.34 -20.04
C SER A 26 -12.59 0.84 -21.31
N GLY A 27 -13.52 -0.11 -21.17
CA GLY A 27 -14.17 -0.78 -22.32
C GLY A 27 -13.29 -1.87 -22.96
N LEU A 28 -12.11 -2.17 -22.41
CA LEU A 28 -11.25 -3.26 -22.88
C LEU A 28 -11.76 -4.64 -22.44
N ALA A 29 -12.59 -4.68 -21.41
CA ALA A 29 -13.33 -5.86 -20.97
C ALA A 29 -14.82 -5.62 -21.26
N ASP A 30 -15.28 -6.09 -22.42
CA ASP A 30 -16.64 -5.84 -22.91
C ASP A 30 -17.60 -6.92 -22.39
N PHE A 31 -18.26 -6.59 -21.29
CA PHE A 31 -19.35 -7.38 -20.71
C PHE A 31 -20.63 -6.54 -20.68
N SER A 32 -21.74 -7.11 -21.14
CA SER A 32 -23.03 -6.43 -21.20
C SER A 32 -24.08 -7.04 -20.25
N GLY A 33 -25.13 -6.28 -19.99
CA GLY A 33 -26.29 -6.72 -19.22
C GLY A 33 -25.92 -7.22 -17.81
N TRP A 34 -26.56 -8.30 -17.38
CA TRP A 34 -26.34 -8.88 -16.04
C TRP A 34 -24.91 -9.38 -15.81
N VAL A 35 -24.25 -9.89 -16.85
CA VAL A 35 -22.85 -10.35 -16.73
C VAL A 35 -21.95 -9.16 -16.45
N GLY A 36 -22.06 -8.09 -17.24
CA GLY A 36 -21.31 -6.85 -17.02
C GLY A 36 -21.57 -6.25 -15.63
N PHE A 37 -22.84 -6.19 -15.22
CA PHE A 37 -23.21 -5.70 -13.89
C PHE A 37 -22.57 -6.55 -12.77
N THR A 38 -22.57 -7.88 -12.91
CA THR A 38 -21.96 -8.77 -11.92
C THR A 38 -20.46 -8.52 -11.77
N PHE A 39 -19.72 -8.37 -12.86
CA PHE A 39 -18.29 -8.03 -12.81
C PHE A 39 -18.05 -6.68 -12.14
N HIS A 40 -18.86 -5.66 -12.42
CA HIS A 40 -18.81 -4.37 -11.74
C HIS A 40 -19.10 -4.52 -10.24
N ALA A 41 -20.14 -5.28 -9.88
CA ALA A 41 -20.49 -5.53 -8.48
C ALA A 41 -19.33 -6.21 -7.72
N ILE A 42 -18.68 -7.20 -8.33
CA ILE A 42 -17.48 -7.85 -7.74
C ILE A 42 -16.38 -6.80 -7.53
N GLY A 43 -16.06 -5.98 -8.53
CA GLY A 43 -15.05 -4.93 -8.41
C GLY A 43 -15.38 -3.92 -7.32
N LEU A 44 -16.63 -3.45 -7.26
CA LEU A 44 -17.11 -2.52 -6.24
C LEU A 44 -17.05 -3.13 -4.82
N LEU A 45 -17.44 -4.40 -4.67
CA LEU A 45 -17.38 -5.11 -3.39
C LEU A 45 -15.93 -5.32 -2.92
N LEU A 46 -15.03 -5.72 -3.81
CA LEU A 46 -13.61 -5.88 -3.49
C LEU A 46 -12.98 -4.53 -3.10
N ALA A 47 -13.22 -3.47 -3.88
CA ALA A 47 -12.70 -2.14 -3.60
C ALA A 47 -13.22 -1.58 -2.28
N SER A 48 -14.54 -1.59 -2.08
CA SER A 48 -15.19 -1.11 -0.86
C SER A 48 -14.82 -1.94 0.36
N GLY A 49 -14.82 -3.27 0.23
CA GLY A 49 -14.41 -4.20 1.30
C GLY A 49 -12.95 -3.95 1.70
N GLY A 50 -12.05 -3.80 0.74
CA GLY A 50 -10.66 -3.45 1.01
C GLY A 50 -10.56 -2.13 1.80
N LEU A 51 -11.24 -1.07 1.35
CA LEU A 51 -11.25 0.22 2.06
C LEU A 51 -11.84 0.10 3.47
N LEU A 52 -12.87 -0.72 3.69
CA LEU A 52 -13.40 -0.98 5.03
C LEU A 52 -12.34 -1.64 5.93
N PHE A 53 -11.53 -2.56 5.41
CA PHE A 53 -10.43 -3.14 6.18
C PHE A 53 -9.40 -2.09 6.62
N SER A 54 -9.25 -0.98 5.89
CA SER A 54 -8.38 0.12 6.31
C SER A 54 -8.87 0.81 7.58
N THR A 55 -10.16 0.77 7.88
CA THR A 55 -10.72 1.39 9.10
C THR A 55 -10.39 0.61 10.36
N PHE A 56 -10.18 -0.72 10.27
CA PHE A 56 -9.91 -1.57 11.43
C PHE A 56 -8.54 -1.37 12.09
N HIS A 57 -7.62 -0.67 11.41
CA HIS A 57 -6.34 -0.31 12.03
C HIS A 57 -6.26 1.17 12.43
N LEU A 58 -7.35 1.92 12.31
CA LEU A 58 -7.44 3.27 12.86
C LEU A 58 -7.62 3.18 14.38
N GLY A 59 -6.76 3.87 15.13
CA GLY A 59 -6.93 3.99 16.58
C GLY A 59 -8.24 4.68 16.99
N HIS A 60 -8.82 5.49 16.06
CA HIS A 60 -10.04 6.27 16.25
C HIS A 60 -10.90 6.22 14.98
N PRO A 61 -11.63 5.11 14.73
CA PRO A 61 -12.44 4.95 13.51
C PRO A 61 -13.54 6.01 13.35
N GLU A 62 -14.03 6.57 14.43
CA GLU A 62 -15.00 7.69 14.43
C GLU A 62 -14.46 8.95 13.74
N ARG A 63 -13.14 9.04 13.56
CA ARG A 63 -12.49 10.18 12.90
C ARG A 63 -12.22 9.92 11.40
N ALA A 64 -12.68 8.79 10.85
CA ALA A 64 -12.39 8.41 9.46
C ALA A 64 -12.81 9.50 8.44
N LEU A 65 -13.92 10.22 8.69
CA LEU A 65 -14.36 11.31 7.83
C LEU A 65 -13.36 12.48 7.74
N ARG A 66 -12.45 12.62 8.72
CA ARG A 66 -11.38 13.62 8.63
C ARG A 66 -10.37 13.32 7.53
N ALA A 67 -10.37 12.09 7.00
CA ALA A 67 -9.57 11.75 5.84
C ALA A 67 -9.86 12.66 4.64
N PHE A 68 -11.06 13.22 4.52
CA PHE A 68 -11.43 14.10 3.42
C PHE A 68 -10.97 15.56 3.56
N THR A 69 -10.49 15.98 4.73
CA THR A 69 -10.27 17.43 5.04
C THR A 69 -8.91 17.97 4.58
N GLN A 70 -7.91 17.12 4.34
CA GLN A 70 -6.51 17.52 4.14
C GLN A 70 -6.00 17.21 2.72
N TRP A 71 -6.83 17.34 1.69
CA TRP A 71 -6.52 16.90 0.32
C TRP A 71 -5.28 17.55 -0.30
N ARG A 72 -4.91 18.75 0.13
CA ARG A 72 -3.72 19.47 -0.39
C ARG A 72 -2.41 18.89 0.13
N SER A 73 -2.37 18.38 1.35
CA SER A 73 -1.14 17.97 2.05
C SER A 73 -1.04 16.47 2.30
N SER A 74 -2.15 15.73 2.31
CA SER A 74 -2.19 14.31 2.68
C SER A 74 -2.54 13.40 1.51
N TRP A 75 -1.70 12.39 1.25
CA TRP A 75 -1.99 11.35 0.28
C TRP A 75 -3.19 10.50 0.65
N LEU A 76 -3.40 10.24 1.96
CA LEU A 76 -4.60 9.57 2.47
C LEU A 76 -5.87 10.33 2.09
N SER A 77 -5.84 11.66 2.15
CA SER A 77 -6.99 12.48 1.79
C SER A 77 -7.27 12.46 0.28
N ARG A 78 -6.21 12.44 -0.53
CA ARG A 78 -6.33 12.29 -1.99
C ARG A 78 -6.89 10.91 -2.37
N GLU A 79 -6.44 9.86 -1.70
CA GLU A 79 -6.98 8.51 -1.84
C GLU A 79 -8.47 8.48 -1.52
N ALA A 80 -8.90 9.05 -0.39
CA ALA A 80 -10.29 9.07 0.03
C ALA A 80 -11.20 9.74 -1.04
N TRP A 81 -10.79 10.89 -1.58
CA TRP A 81 -11.53 11.56 -2.66
C TRP A 81 -11.52 10.78 -3.96
N ALA A 82 -10.37 10.25 -4.38
CA ALA A 82 -10.26 9.45 -5.59
C ALA A 82 -11.13 8.19 -5.49
N ALA A 83 -11.07 7.48 -4.36
CA ALA A 83 -11.84 6.27 -4.11
C ALA A 83 -13.35 6.53 -4.11
N ALA A 84 -13.81 7.55 -3.36
CA ALA A 84 -15.23 7.89 -3.33
C ALA A 84 -15.78 8.26 -4.70
N SER A 85 -15.01 9.04 -5.47
CA SER A 85 -15.40 9.43 -6.83
C SER A 85 -15.37 8.23 -7.79
N ALA A 86 -14.34 7.37 -7.72
CA ALA A 86 -14.24 6.16 -8.54
C ALA A 86 -15.42 5.22 -8.27
N LEU A 87 -15.72 4.92 -7.01
CA LEU A 87 -16.82 4.05 -6.63
C LEU A 87 -18.17 4.61 -7.11
N SER A 88 -18.39 5.92 -6.96
CA SER A 88 -19.63 6.57 -7.41
C SER A 88 -19.79 6.48 -8.93
N LEU A 89 -18.76 6.85 -9.71
CA LEU A 89 -18.83 6.81 -11.17
C LEU A 89 -18.94 5.37 -11.69
N MET A 90 -18.22 4.42 -11.11
CA MET A 90 -18.29 3.02 -11.52
C MET A 90 -19.63 2.37 -11.15
N SER A 91 -20.27 2.79 -10.06
CA SER A 91 -21.64 2.36 -9.73
C SER A 91 -22.65 2.86 -10.77
N LEU A 92 -22.55 4.13 -11.16
CA LEU A 92 -23.42 4.70 -12.22
C LEU A 92 -23.15 4.03 -13.56
N HIS A 93 -21.88 3.76 -13.90
CA HIS A 93 -21.52 3.02 -15.10
C HIS A 93 -22.08 1.60 -15.08
N ALA A 94 -21.97 0.88 -13.96
CA ALA A 94 -22.54 -0.45 -13.78
C ALA A 94 -24.06 -0.49 -14.06
N LEU A 95 -24.80 0.51 -13.55
CA LEU A 95 -26.23 0.64 -13.81
C LEU A 95 -26.53 0.92 -15.28
N SER A 96 -25.71 1.73 -15.95
CA SER A 96 -25.86 1.99 -17.40
C SER A 96 -25.60 0.73 -18.23
N VAL A 97 -24.62 -0.10 -17.83
CA VAL A 97 -24.35 -1.41 -18.46
C VAL A 97 -25.51 -2.37 -18.26
N LEU A 98 -26.07 -2.43 -17.05
CA LEU A 98 -27.23 -3.26 -16.73
C LEU A 98 -28.44 -2.91 -17.60
N ASN A 99 -28.68 -1.61 -17.83
CA ASN A 99 -29.79 -1.11 -18.64
C ASN A 99 -29.55 -1.22 -20.16
N GLY A 100 -28.42 -1.78 -20.59
CA GLY A 100 -28.08 -1.95 -22.00
C GLY A 100 -27.67 -0.66 -22.72
N THR A 101 -27.45 0.43 -21.99
CA THR A 101 -27.04 1.74 -22.53
C THR A 101 -25.74 2.23 -21.82
N PRO A 102 -24.60 1.56 -22.04
CA PRO A 102 -23.37 1.88 -21.33
C PRO A 102 -22.90 3.32 -21.64
N VAL A 103 -22.76 4.13 -20.61
CA VAL A 103 -22.23 5.50 -20.70
C VAL A 103 -20.72 5.46 -20.59
N GLN A 104 -20.04 5.37 -21.73
CA GLN A 104 -18.57 5.19 -21.79
C GLN A 104 -17.79 6.29 -21.06
N ALA A 105 -18.28 7.53 -21.07
CA ALA A 105 -17.63 8.63 -20.34
C ALA A 105 -17.54 8.39 -18.84
N LEU A 106 -18.58 7.79 -18.22
CA LEU A 106 -18.58 7.39 -16.81
C LEU A 106 -17.57 6.28 -16.57
N GLY A 107 -17.52 5.29 -17.49
CA GLY A 107 -16.55 4.19 -17.43
C GLY A 107 -15.11 4.69 -17.45
N LEU A 108 -14.75 5.51 -18.44
CA LEU A 108 -13.39 6.05 -18.59
C LEU A 108 -12.98 6.93 -17.41
N ALA A 109 -13.87 7.83 -16.95
CA ALA A 109 -13.57 8.66 -15.78
C ALA A 109 -13.44 7.81 -14.51
N GLY A 110 -14.31 6.81 -14.31
CA GLY A 110 -14.24 5.87 -13.21
C GLY A 110 -12.98 5.01 -13.24
N ALA A 111 -12.57 4.53 -14.43
CA ALA A 111 -11.31 3.80 -14.61
C ALA A 111 -10.08 4.64 -14.25
N ALA A 112 -10.03 5.87 -14.75
CA ALA A 112 -8.94 6.79 -14.42
C ALA A 112 -8.84 7.08 -12.91
N LEU A 113 -9.98 7.30 -12.24
CA LEU A 113 -10.04 7.51 -10.80
C LEU A 113 -9.74 6.23 -10.01
N SER A 114 -10.08 5.06 -10.52
CA SER A 114 -9.69 3.77 -9.92
C SER A 114 -8.17 3.61 -9.90
N LEU A 115 -7.50 3.90 -11.02
CA LEU A 115 -6.04 3.90 -11.09
C LEU A 115 -5.43 5.01 -10.23
N ALA A 116 -6.03 6.20 -10.19
CA ALA A 116 -5.60 7.28 -9.31
C ALA A 116 -5.70 6.88 -7.83
N THR A 117 -6.73 6.09 -7.45
CA THR A 117 -6.85 5.56 -6.09
C THR A 117 -5.69 4.62 -5.77
N VAL A 118 -5.39 3.64 -6.62
CA VAL A 118 -4.25 2.74 -6.41
C VAL A 118 -2.93 3.52 -6.32
N PHE A 119 -2.74 4.52 -7.18
CA PHE A 119 -1.55 5.36 -7.15
C PHE A 119 -1.45 6.15 -5.84
N THR A 120 -2.53 6.82 -5.41
CA THR A 120 -2.54 7.59 -4.16
C THR A 120 -2.35 6.71 -2.94
N THR A 121 -2.92 5.50 -2.91
CA THR A 121 -2.67 4.48 -1.89
C THR A 121 -1.17 4.14 -1.82
N SER A 122 -0.54 3.88 -2.95
CA SER A 122 0.89 3.55 -2.99
C SER A 122 1.78 4.69 -2.48
N MET A 123 1.36 5.95 -2.73
CA MET A 123 2.09 7.13 -2.28
C MET A 123 2.03 7.35 -0.77
N ILE A 124 1.01 6.80 -0.07
CA ILE A 124 0.97 6.79 1.40
C ILE A 124 2.21 6.07 1.96
N TYR A 125 2.63 4.99 1.30
CA TYR A 125 3.81 4.21 1.68
C TYR A 125 5.10 4.82 1.12
N ALA A 126 5.11 5.20 -0.17
CA ALA A 126 6.30 5.68 -0.85
C ALA A 126 6.84 7.02 -0.30
N GLN A 127 5.99 7.87 0.30
CA GLN A 127 6.41 9.12 0.92
C GLN A 127 7.20 8.94 2.23
N LEU A 128 7.13 7.75 2.86
CA LEU A 128 7.69 7.51 4.19
C LEU A 128 9.21 7.33 4.13
N LYS A 129 9.95 8.45 4.22
CA LYS A 129 11.42 8.46 4.26
C LYS A 129 12.00 7.65 5.42
N THR A 130 11.25 7.52 6.52
CA THR A 130 11.64 6.75 7.70
C THR A 130 11.62 5.23 7.47
N VAL A 131 10.99 4.78 6.38
CA VAL A 131 10.94 3.37 5.97
C VAL A 131 11.71 3.21 4.66
N PRO A 132 13.04 3.01 4.68
CA PRO A 132 13.88 3.00 3.48
C PRO A 132 13.44 2.00 2.40
N ARG A 133 12.83 0.88 2.81
CA ARG A 133 12.32 -0.14 1.89
C ARG A 133 11.14 0.34 1.06
N TRP A 134 10.33 1.27 1.58
CA TRP A 134 9.14 1.76 0.89
C TRP A 134 9.39 3.04 0.11
N HIS A 135 10.38 3.82 0.55
CA HIS A 135 10.72 5.11 -0.05
C HIS A 135 11.49 4.90 -1.37
N SER A 136 10.78 4.43 -2.39
CA SER A 136 11.34 4.24 -3.73
C SER A 136 10.24 4.38 -4.80
N TRP A 137 10.65 4.68 -6.03
CA TRP A 137 9.77 4.71 -7.21
C TRP A 137 9.16 3.34 -7.53
N ALA A 138 9.84 2.27 -7.13
CA ALA A 138 9.37 0.91 -7.38
C ALA A 138 8.10 0.58 -6.56
N THR A 139 7.85 1.28 -5.44
CA THR A 139 6.63 1.07 -4.64
C THR A 139 5.36 1.41 -5.44
N PRO A 140 5.17 2.64 -5.98
CA PRO A 140 3.98 2.92 -6.80
C PRO A 140 3.94 2.10 -8.08
N ALA A 141 5.07 1.83 -8.72
CA ALA A 141 5.11 1.00 -9.92
C ALA A 141 4.61 -0.43 -9.64
N LEU A 142 5.02 -1.03 -8.53
CA LEU A 142 4.58 -2.36 -8.12
C LEU A 142 3.07 -2.40 -7.80
N PHE A 143 2.55 -1.41 -7.05
CA PHE A 143 1.12 -1.32 -6.75
C PHE A 143 0.29 -1.25 -8.03
N MET A 144 0.70 -0.41 -8.99
CA MET A 144 0.02 -0.26 -10.28
C MET A 144 0.09 -1.54 -11.11
N ALA A 145 1.25 -2.19 -11.18
CA ALA A 145 1.41 -3.43 -11.93
C ALA A 145 0.57 -4.58 -11.35
N LEU A 146 0.54 -4.72 -10.01
CA LEU A 146 -0.30 -5.73 -9.35
C LEU A 146 -1.79 -5.46 -9.53
N ALA A 147 -2.23 -4.21 -9.42
CA ALA A 147 -3.63 -3.85 -9.63
C ALA A 147 -4.06 -4.08 -11.08
N LEU A 148 -3.26 -3.65 -12.06
CA LEU A 148 -3.55 -3.86 -13.48
C LEU A 148 -3.50 -5.33 -13.85
N GLY A 149 -2.48 -6.08 -13.43
CA GLY A 149 -2.34 -7.50 -13.72
C GLY A 149 -3.42 -8.36 -13.05
N GLY A 150 -3.68 -8.12 -11.76
CA GLY A 150 -4.74 -8.80 -11.03
C GLY A 150 -6.14 -8.43 -11.52
N GLY A 151 -6.36 -7.14 -11.85
CA GLY A 151 -7.60 -6.66 -12.47
C GLY A 151 -7.84 -7.27 -13.84
N ALA A 152 -6.81 -7.38 -14.69
CA ALA A 152 -6.90 -8.05 -16.00
C ALA A 152 -7.29 -9.53 -15.85
N LEU A 153 -6.70 -10.21 -14.88
CA LEU A 153 -7.01 -11.62 -14.59
C LEU A 153 -8.48 -11.77 -14.17
N LEU A 154 -8.96 -10.93 -13.25
CA LEU A 154 -10.36 -10.92 -12.81
C LEU A 154 -11.32 -10.54 -13.95
N ALA A 155 -10.90 -9.66 -14.88
CA ALA A 155 -11.66 -9.27 -16.05
C ALA A 155 -11.56 -10.28 -17.20
N ALA A 156 -11.03 -11.49 -16.94
CA ALA A 156 -10.81 -12.55 -17.94
C ALA A 156 -9.91 -12.13 -19.14
N GLN A 157 -9.13 -11.05 -18.99
CA GLN A 157 -8.19 -10.57 -20.01
C GLN A 157 -6.84 -11.29 -19.89
N THR A 158 -6.84 -12.61 -20.14
CA THR A 158 -5.69 -13.49 -19.89
C THR A 158 -4.43 -13.12 -20.68
N THR A 159 -4.62 -12.64 -21.92
CA THR A 159 -3.52 -12.18 -22.80
C THR A 159 -2.80 -10.94 -22.23
N ALA A 160 -3.52 -10.05 -21.55
CA ALA A 160 -2.96 -8.89 -20.88
C ALA A 160 -2.46 -9.23 -19.47
N ALA A 161 -3.15 -10.12 -18.76
CA ALA A 161 -2.82 -10.49 -17.39
C ALA A 161 -1.43 -11.12 -17.28
N ALA A 162 -1.08 -12.04 -18.16
CA ALA A 162 0.18 -12.77 -18.12
C ALA A 162 1.42 -11.84 -18.17
N PRO A 163 1.58 -10.95 -19.17
CA PRO A 163 2.73 -10.05 -19.20
C PRO A 163 2.72 -9.01 -18.07
N LEU A 164 1.53 -8.52 -17.64
CA LEU A 164 1.42 -7.59 -16.54
C LEU A 164 1.85 -8.22 -15.20
N LEU A 165 1.43 -9.46 -14.94
CA LEU A 165 1.85 -10.20 -13.74
C LEU A 165 3.33 -10.56 -13.79
N ALA A 166 3.88 -10.90 -14.96
CA ALA A 166 5.32 -11.09 -15.13
C ALA A 166 6.10 -9.80 -14.84
N ALA A 167 5.61 -8.65 -15.34
CA ALA A 167 6.19 -7.35 -15.03
C ALA A 167 6.09 -7.02 -13.52
N ALA A 168 4.95 -7.33 -12.88
CA ALA A 168 4.78 -7.17 -11.45
C ALA A 168 5.77 -8.03 -10.65
N ALA A 169 6.00 -9.28 -11.06
CA ALA A 169 7.00 -10.16 -10.45
C ALA A 169 8.42 -9.60 -10.59
N ALA A 170 8.78 -9.09 -11.76
CA ALA A 170 10.08 -8.44 -11.99
C ALA A 170 10.22 -7.18 -11.11
N LEU A 171 9.20 -6.33 -11.05
CA LEU A 171 9.17 -5.16 -10.17
C LEU A 171 9.25 -5.54 -8.68
N GLN A 172 8.65 -6.66 -8.28
CA GLN A 172 8.75 -7.17 -6.91
C GLN A 172 10.19 -7.54 -6.56
N LEU A 173 10.91 -8.19 -7.46
CA LEU A 173 12.33 -8.51 -7.28
C LEU A 173 13.18 -7.23 -7.19
N ILE A 174 12.96 -6.28 -8.08
CA ILE A 174 13.63 -4.97 -8.05
C ILE A 174 13.34 -4.24 -6.72
N TRP A 175 12.09 -4.25 -6.28
CA TRP A 175 11.69 -3.61 -5.03
C TRP A 175 12.37 -4.25 -3.81
N TRP A 176 12.50 -5.57 -3.76
CA TRP A 176 13.25 -6.27 -2.71
C TRP A 176 14.74 -5.89 -2.73
N MET A 177 15.37 -5.95 -3.91
CA MET A 177 16.79 -5.62 -4.06
C MET A 177 17.10 -4.17 -3.68
N GLN A 178 16.29 -3.22 -4.15
CA GLN A 178 16.45 -1.79 -3.82
C GLN A 178 16.17 -1.53 -2.33
N GLY A 179 15.10 -2.12 -1.80
CA GLY A 179 14.72 -1.97 -0.41
C GLY A 179 15.78 -2.52 0.55
N ASP A 180 16.35 -3.68 0.25
CA ASP A 180 17.43 -4.27 1.05
C ASP A 180 18.73 -3.45 0.96
N ARG A 181 19.03 -2.89 -0.22
CA ARG A 181 20.18 -1.98 -0.40
C ARG A 181 19.97 -0.71 0.40
N ALA A 182 18.83 -0.03 0.24
CA ALA A 182 18.50 1.19 0.97
C ALA A 182 18.52 0.98 2.49
N PHE A 183 18.02 -0.16 2.95
CA PHE A 183 18.04 -0.51 4.37
C PHE A 183 19.46 -0.74 4.90
N ARG A 184 20.35 -1.36 4.11
CA ARG A 184 21.76 -1.56 4.50
C ARG A 184 22.56 -0.26 4.53
N GLN A 185 22.24 0.67 3.64
CA GLN A 185 22.89 1.99 3.52
C GLN A 185 22.36 3.02 4.50
N SER A 186 21.24 2.72 5.18
CA SER A 186 20.65 3.64 6.16
C SER A 186 21.51 3.66 7.43
N ASP A 187 22.16 4.79 7.67
CA ASP A 187 22.94 5.05 8.90
C ASP A 187 22.07 5.50 10.07
N THR A 188 20.74 5.45 9.91
CA THR A 188 19.80 5.86 10.94
C THR A 188 19.82 4.86 12.11
N THR A 189 20.27 5.30 13.26
CA THR A 189 20.19 4.57 14.54
C THR A 189 18.99 5.07 15.33
N LEU A 190 18.60 4.33 16.38
CA LEU A 190 17.54 4.78 17.28
C LEU A 190 17.89 6.15 17.90
N ALA A 191 19.14 6.34 18.30
CA ALA A 191 19.61 7.60 18.88
C ALA A 191 19.52 8.76 17.88
N THR A 192 19.92 8.55 16.61
CA THR A 192 19.85 9.59 15.58
C THR A 192 18.41 9.91 15.16
N ALA A 193 17.52 8.89 15.14
CA ALA A 193 16.11 9.06 14.78
C ALA A 193 15.30 9.78 15.87
N THR A 194 15.60 9.48 17.15
CA THR A 194 14.87 10.05 18.30
C THR A 194 15.57 11.28 18.90
N ARG A 195 16.83 11.56 18.51
CA ARG A 195 17.70 12.57 19.14
C ARG A 195 17.88 12.39 20.64
N LEU A 196 17.63 11.19 21.14
CA LEU A 196 17.84 10.86 22.55
C LEU A 196 19.30 10.45 22.77
N THR A 197 19.90 10.94 23.86
CA THR A 197 21.24 10.56 24.31
C THR A 197 21.32 9.05 24.61
N PRO A 198 22.53 8.44 24.62
CA PRO A 198 22.69 7.02 24.88
C PRO A 198 22.03 6.62 26.20
N GLY A 199 21.00 5.83 26.13
CA GLY A 199 20.23 5.31 27.25
C GLY A 199 19.40 4.12 26.79
N THR A 200 18.75 3.43 27.72
CA THR A 200 17.84 2.34 27.37
C THR A 200 16.52 2.92 26.87
N VAL A 201 16.35 3.01 25.55
CA VAL A 201 15.08 3.42 24.96
C VAL A 201 14.13 2.24 25.00
N ARG A 202 13.03 2.40 25.71
CA ARG A 202 11.94 1.43 25.81
C ARG A 202 10.72 1.98 25.10
N ALA A 203 9.96 1.13 24.40
CA ALA A 203 8.68 1.53 23.85
C ALA A 203 7.78 2.04 24.99
N PHE A 204 7.22 3.25 24.82
CA PHE A 204 6.35 3.88 25.82
C PHE A 204 5.06 3.08 26.01
N GLU A 205 4.57 2.53 24.91
CA GLU A 205 3.40 1.63 24.91
C GLU A 205 3.73 0.36 24.11
N PRO A 206 3.22 -0.81 24.51
CA PRO A 206 3.26 -1.97 23.64
C PRO A 206 2.49 -1.66 22.36
N PRO A 207 2.93 -2.13 21.19
CA PRO A 207 2.27 -1.83 19.93
C PRO A 207 0.91 -2.53 19.88
N HIS A 208 -0.13 -1.71 19.84
CA HIS A 208 -1.50 -2.19 19.75
C HIS A 208 -1.94 -2.47 18.31
N THR A 209 -1.17 -2.02 17.32
CA THR A 209 -1.52 -2.12 15.90
C THR A 209 -0.34 -2.59 15.07
N GLY A 210 -0.62 -3.27 13.95
CA GLY A 210 0.41 -3.71 13.01
C GLY A 210 1.19 -2.57 12.34
N THR A 211 0.70 -1.33 12.40
CA THR A 211 1.42 -0.15 11.90
C THR A 211 2.70 0.10 12.70
N ASN A 212 2.67 -0.15 14.01
CA ASN A 212 3.84 -0.07 14.88
C ASN A 212 4.81 -1.23 14.66
N TYR A 213 4.37 -2.30 14.01
CA TYR A 213 5.19 -3.46 13.73
C TYR A 213 6.39 -3.15 12.81
N LEU A 214 6.16 -2.41 11.73
CA LEU A 214 7.23 -2.04 10.79
C LEU A 214 8.23 -1.07 11.44
N MET A 215 7.74 -0.15 12.27
CA MET A 215 8.58 0.72 13.09
C MET A 215 9.39 -0.11 14.10
N GLN A 216 8.78 -1.12 14.72
CA GLN A 216 9.47 -2.01 15.65
C GLN A 216 10.52 -2.88 14.97
N GLU A 217 10.25 -3.44 13.79
CA GLU A 217 11.26 -4.25 13.09
C GLU A 217 12.50 -3.42 12.74
N MET A 218 12.33 -2.15 12.37
CA MET A 218 13.45 -1.22 12.19
C MET A 218 14.22 -0.99 13.49
N VAL A 219 13.52 -0.69 14.58
CA VAL A 219 14.10 -0.42 15.89
C VAL A 219 14.87 -1.64 16.43
N PHE A 220 14.28 -2.84 16.35
CA PHE A 220 14.94 -4.07 16.85
C PHE A 220 16.14 -4.50 16.01
N ARG A 221 16.12 -4.32 14.69
CA ARG A 221 17.29 -4.63 13.84
C ARG A 221 18.44 -3.65 14.07
N VAL A 222 18.14 -2.37 14.25
CA VAL A 222 19.13 -1.35 14.60
C VAL A 222 19.72 -1.63 15.97
N GLY A 223 18.91 -1.94 16.97
CA GLY A 223 19.36 -2.29 18.32
C GLY A 223 20.28 -3.52 18.36
N ARG A 224 19.99 -4.58 17.58
CA ARG A 224 20.87 -5.77 17.48
C ARG A 224 22.23 -5.47 16.83
N ARG A 225 22.28 -4.60 15.83
CA ARG A 225 23.55 -4.17 15.20
C ARG A 225 24.39 -3.35 16.16
N HIS A 226 23.77 -2.44 16.90
CA HIS A 226 24.46 -1.63 17.91
C HIS A 226 25.01 -2.48 19.05
N ALA A 227 24.23 -3.44 19.56
CA ALA A 227 24.68 -4.39 20.57
C ALA A 227 25.84 -5.28 20.09
N ARG A 228 25.86 -5.68 18.82
CA ARG A 228 26.99 -6.41 18.22
C ARG A 228 28.24 -5.53 18.09
N ARG A 229 28.09 -4.25 17.72
CA ARG A 229 29.21 -3.30 17.64
C ARG A 229 29.82 -3.04 19.01
N LEU A 230 29.00 -2.82 20.04
CA LEU A 230 29.46 -2.63 21.41
C LEU A 230 30.15 -3.87 21.99
N ARG A 231 29.66 -5.09 21.66
CA ARG A 231 30.35 -6.34 22.04
C ARG A 231 31.67 -6.50 21.30
N GLY A 232 31.80 -6.08 20.06
CA GLY A 232 33.04 -6.06 19.29
C GLY A 232 34.07 -5.07 19.90
N GLN A 233 33.62 -3.88 20.26
CA GLN A 233 34.47 -2.88 20.89
C GLN A 233 34.96 -3.30 22.29
N ARG A 234 34.12 -3.95 23.10
CA ARG A 234 34.55 -4.50 24.41
C ARG A 234 35.54 -5.66 24.30
N ARG A 235 35.48 -6.44 23.18
CA ARG A 235 36.46 -7.52 22.94
C ARG A 235 37.83 -7.01 22.50
N ASN A 236 37.89 -5.80 21.93
CA ASN A 236 39.09 -5.18 21.39
C ASN A 236 39.63 -4.05 22.31
N ALA A 237 39.03 -3.84 23.49
CA ALA A 237 39.63 -2.94 24.49
C ALA A 237 40.88 -3.60 25.05
N PRO A 238 42.04 -2.92 25.03
CA PRO A 238 43.24 -3.44 25.68
C PRO A 238 42.96 -3.64 27.17
N HIS A 239 43.40 -4.78 27.68
CA HIS A 239 43.49 -5.03 29.12
C HIS A 239 44.55 -4.09 29.67
N ASP A 240 44.17 -2.85 29.97
CA ASP A 240 45.02 -1.99 30.79
C ASP A 240 44.85 -2.40 32.26
N GLU A 241 45.97 -2.74 32.80
CA GLU A 241 46.29 -3.22 34.12
C GLU A 241 45.60 -2.37 35.19
N ALA A 242 44.94 -3.06 36.10
CA ALA A 242 44.56 -2.48 37.38
C ALA A 242 45.80 -2.49 38.32
N PRO A 243 46.03 -1.44 39.11
CA PRO A 243 47.08 -1.38 40.12
C PRO A 243 46.77 -2.30 41.31
#